data_63dfe1b12eb7f87bd4ac99b34ea7b79d
#
_entry.id   63dfe1b12eb7f87bd4ac99b34ea7b79d
#
_cell.length_a   1.000
_cell.length_b   1.000
_cell.length_c   1.000
_cell.angle_alpha   90.00
_cell.angle_beta   90.00
_cell.angle_gamma   90.00
#
_symmetry.space_group_name_H-M   'P 1'
#
loop_
_entity.id
_entity.type
_entity.pdbx_description
1 polymer ?
#
loop_
_entity_poly.entity_id
_entity_poly.type
_entity_poly.pdbx_seq_one_letter_code
_entity_poly.pdbx_strand_id
1 'polypeptide(L)'
;MLEALTAEQFANLKSGVLTQLTEPPTDLADEAGPFLGDWNRERYDFGTRAERIAAVEAVSLEDLRGYYRETVLSDSPSRILIQVRGERWQADPFAAIEGATVVTSVEGFHATMPTQPLN
;
A
#
# COMPACT_ATOMS: atom_id res chain seq x y z
N MET A 1 -16.88 1.10 -6.10
CA MET A 1 -15.98 0.71 -7.21
C MET A 1 -15.51 -0.74 -7.10
N LEU A 2 -14.90 -1.22 -6.02
CA LEU A 2 -14.53 -2.64 -5.84
C LEU A 2 -15.72 -3.60 -5.69
N GLU A 3 -16.86 -3.14 -5.20
CA GLU A 3 -18.07 -3.95 -5.11
C GLU A 3 -18.68 -4.30 -6.48
N ALA A 4 -18.43 -3.46 -7.49
CA ALA A 4 -18.85 -3.69 -8.86
C ALA A 4 -17.86 -4.56 -9.68
N LEU A 5 -16.71 -4.94 -9.09
CA LEU A 5 -15.71 -5.76 -9.76
C LEU A 5 -16.27 -7.17 -9.98
N THR A 6 -16.32 -7.62 -11.24
CA THR A 6 -16.77 -8.99 -11.57
C THR A 6 -15.66 -10.02 -11.32
N ALA A 7 -16.03 -11.28 -11.21
CA ALA A 7 -15.07 -12.37 -11.06
C ALA A 7 -14.11 -12.46 -12.26
N GLU A 8 -14.60 -12.19 -13.48
CA GLU A 8 -13.79 -12.17 -14.69
C GLU A 8 -12.77 -11.03 -14.67
N GLN A 9 -13.21 -9.82 -14.30
CA GLN A 9 -12.31 -8.66 -14.16
C GLN A 9 -11.23 -8.91 -13.10
N PHE A 10 -11.63 -9.51 -11.96
CA PHE A 10 -10.68 -9.89 -10.92
C PHE A 10 -9.66 -10.91 -11.42
N ALA A 11 -10.10 -11.95 -12.14
CA ALA A 11 -9.19 -12.96 -12.71
C ALA A 11 -8.19 -12.33 -13.69
N ASN A 12 -8.63 -11.40 -14.53
CA ASN A 12 -7.77 -10.68 -15.47
C ASN A 12 -6.73 -9.80 -14.75
N LEU A 13 -7.15 -9.06 -13.71
CA LEU A 13 -6.23 -8.27 -12.88
C LEU A 13 -5.20 -9.15 -12.17
N LYS A 14 -5.65 -10.25 -11.56
CA LYS A 14 -4.80 -11.24 -10.88
C LYS A 14 -3.78 -11.84 -11.84
N SER A 15 -4.22 -12.24 -13.04
CA SER A 15 -3.33 -12.75 -14.09
C SER A 15 -2.28 -11.71 -14.51
N GLY A 16 -2.66 -10.44 -14.66
CA GLY A 16 -1.73 -9.36 -14.96
C GLY A 16 -0.64 -9.20 -13.90
N VAL A 17 -1.03 -9.23 -12.62
CA VAL A 17 -0.07 -9.16 -11.50
C VAL A 17 0.86 -10.36 -11.48
N LEU A 18 0.33 -11.57 -11.68
CA LEU A 18 1.13 -12.80 -11.75
C LEU A 18 2.12 -12.76 -12.92
N THR A 19 1.70 -12.28 -14.08
CA THR A 19 2.60 -12.11 -15.24
C THR A 19 3.78 -11.22 -14.88
N GLN A 20 3.54 -10.06 -14.26
CA GLN A 20 4.62 -9.16 -13.83
C GLN A 20 5.55 -9.78 -12.79
N LEU A 21 4.99 -10.54 -11.83
CA LEU A 21 5.78 -11.19 -10.78
C LEU A 21 6.61 -12.35 -11.30
N THR A 22 6.17 -13.01 -12.39
CA THR A 22 6.84 -14.18 -12.99
C THR A 22 7.70 -13.84 -14.20
N GLU A 23 7.65 -12.60 -14.69
CA GLU A 23 8.45 -12.14 -15.82
C GLU A 23 9.94 -12.36 -15.55
N PRO A 24 10.67 -13.01 -16.47
CA PRO A 24 12.10 -13.23 -16.30
C PRO A 24 12.85 -11.89 -16.32
N PRO A 25 13.93 -11.77 -15.54
CA PRO A 25 14.73 -10.56 -15.53
C PRO A 25 15.33 -10.29 -16.92
N THR A 26 15.36 -9.03 -17.32
CA THR A 26 15.88 -8.62 -18.63
C THR A 26 17.34 -8.22 -18.56
N ASP A 27 17.84 -7.89 -17.38
CA ASP A 27 19.22 -7.52 -17.12
C ASP A 27 19.65 -7.89 -15.68
N LEU A 28 20.91 -7.65 -15.36
CA LEU A 28 21.50 -7.97 -14.05
C LEU A 28 20.85 -7.14 -12.91
N ALA A 29 20.44 -5.92 -13.18
CA ALA A 29 19.81 -5.07 -12.18
C ALA A 29 18.42 -5.59 -11.81
N ASP A 30 17.65 -6.03 -12.82
CA ASP A 30 16.35 -6.68 -12.63
C ASP A 30 16.49 -7.99 -11.84
N GLU A 31 17.55 -8.76 -12.09
CA GLU A 31 17.81 -10.01 -11.37
C GLU A 31 18.24 -9.75 -9.93
N ALA A 32 19.15 -8.80 -9.70
CA ALA A 32 19.68 -8.50 -8.38
C ALA A 32 18.71 -7.70 -7.50
N GLY A 33 17.83 -6.89 -8.11
CA GLY A 33 16.93 -5.99 -7.41
C GLY A 33 16.11 -6.61 -6.29
N PRO A 34 15.41 -7.73 -6.51
CA PRO A 34 14.66 -8.44 -5.48
C PRO A 34 15.50 -8.87 -4.27
N PHE A 35 16.70 -9.40 -4.53
CA PHE A 35 17.62 -9.83 -3.48
C PHE A 35 18.16 -8.65 -2.66
N LEU A 36 18.51 -7.56 -3.32
CA LEU A 36 18.90 -6.32 -2.63
C LEU A 36 17.74 -5.71 -1.82
N GLY A 37 16.53 -5.84 -2.35
CA GLY A 37 15.32 -5.43 -1.64
C GLY A 37 15.08 -6.25 -0.37
N ASP A 38 15.28 -7.56 -0.42
CA ASP A 38 15.16 -8.45 0.73
C ASP A 38 16.28 -8.17 1.75
N TRP A 39 17.52 -7.99 1.29
CA TRP A 39 18.64 -7.56 2.12
C TRP A 39 18.36 -6.27 2.89
N ASN A 40 17.88 -5.25 2.21
CA ASN A 40 17.57 -3.96 2.83
C ASN A 40 16.42 -4.03 3.86
N ARG A 41 15.58 -5.06 3.79
CA ARG A 41 14.52 -5.35 4.77
C ARG A 41 14.95 -6.37 5.83
N GLU A 42 16.22 -6.72 5.87
CA GLU A 42 16.77 -7.73 6.78
C GLU A 42 16.15 -9.13 6.61
N ARG A 43 15.63 -9.42 5.41
CA ARG A 43 15.08 -10.72 5.04
C ARG A 43 16.14 -11.55 4.31
N TYR A 44 16.85 -12.35 5.06
CA TYR A 44 17.99 -13.12 4.54
C TYR A 44 17.63 -14.50 3.98
N ASP A 45 16.35 -14.85 3.95
CA ASP A 45 15.82 -16.04 3.27
C ASP A 45 15.63 -15.83 1.75
N PHE A 46 15.62 -14.55 1.32
CA PHE A 46 15.47 -14.16 -0.08
C PHE A 46 14.22 -14.73 -0.77
N GLY A 47 13.19 -15.02 0.00
CA GLY A 47 11.95 -15.68 -0.44
C GLY A 47 10.82 -14.75 -0.86
N THR A 48 10.96 -13.43 -0.71
CA THR A 48 9.86 -12.45 -0.86
C THR A 48 9.14 -12.56 -2.20
N ARG A 49 9.85 -12.79 -3.31
CA ARG A 49 9.22 -12.93 -4.64
C ARG A 49 8.33 -14.17 -4.72
N ALA A 50 8.83 -15.32 -4.25
CA ALA A 50 8.07 -16.57 -4.25
C ALA A 50 6.84 -16.49 -3.32
N GLU A 51 6.99 -15.88 -2.16
CA GLU A 51 5.90 -15.66 -1.21
C GLU A 51 4.81 -14.74 -1.80
N ARG A 52 5.21 -13.67 -2.50
CA ARG A 52 4.25 -12.78 -3.17
C ARG A 52 3.47 -13.49 -4.27
N ILE A 53 4.14 -14.30 -5.08
CA ILE A 53 3.48 -15.12 -6.11
C ILE A 53 2.46 -16.04 -5.45
N ALA A 54 2.85 -16.79 -4.43
CA ALA A 54 1.96 -17.71 -3.72
C ALA A 54 0.77 -16.96 -3.06
N ALA A 55 1.02 -15.80 -2.46
CA ALA A 55 -0.02 -14.98 -1.87
C ALA A 55 -1.03 -14.47 -2.93
N VAL A 56 -0.54 -13.99 -4.08
CA VAL A 56 -1.41 -13.55 -5.18
C VAL A 56 -2.20 -14.74 -5.75
N GLU A 57 -1.61 -15.92 -5.87
CA GLU A 57 -2.30 -17.13 -6.31
C GLU A 57 -3.42 -17.56 -5.35
N ALA A 58 -3.22 -17.37 -4.06
CA ALA A 58 -4.18 -17.75 -3.02
C ALA A 58 -5.32 -16.75 -2.86
N VAL A 59 -5.10 -15.44 -3.10
CA VAL A 59 -6.11 -14.42 -2.82
C VAL A 59 -7.36 -14.58 -3.68
N SER A 60 -8.51 -14.48 -3.05
CA SER A 60 -9.83 -14.47 -3.68
C SER A 60 -10.39 -13.06 -3.85
N LEU A 61 -11.44 -12.91 -4.66
CA LEU A 61 -12.18 -11.65 -4.79
C LEU A 61 -12.82 -11.23 -3.46
N GLU A 62 -13.25 -12.19 -2.65
CA GLU A 62 -13.86 -11.91 -1.34
C GLU A 62 -12.82 -11.42 -0.34
N ASP A 63 -11.62 -12.00 -0.32
CA ASP A 63 -10.50 -11.53 0.50
C ASP A 63 -10.14 -10.08 0.15
N LEU A 64 -10.07 -9.76 -1.16
CA LEU A 64 -9.80 -8.40 -1.62
C LEU A 64 -10.89 -7.41 -1.16
N ARG A 65 -12.16 -7.81 -1.25
CA ARG A 65 -13.29 -6.99 -0.79
C ARG A 65 -13.29 -6.82 0.73
N GLY A 66 -13.00 -7.89 1.48
CA GLY A 66 -12.87 -7.85 2.94
C GLY A 66 -11.80 -6.87 3.37
N TYR A 67 -10.60 -7.03 2.84
CA TYR A 67 -9.47 -6.12 3.10
C TYR A 67 -9.82 -4.65 2.78
N TYR A 68 -10.47 -4.41 1.65
CA TYR A 68 -10.85 -3.05 1.26
C TYR A 68 -11.86 -2.43 2.22
N ARG A 69 -12.87 -3.19 2.67
CA ARG A 69 -13.85 -2.72 3.66
C ARG A 69 -13.19 -2.40 4.99
N GLU A 70 -12.32 -3.27 5.46
CA GLU A 70 -11.64 -3.12 6.75
C GLU A 70 -10.61 -1.99 6.75
N THR A 71 -9.84 -1.86 5.65
CA THR A 71 -8.71 -0.93 5.61
C THR A 71 -9.06 0.43 5.04
N VAL A 72 -9.94 0.47 4.02
CA VAL A 72 -10.23 1.71 3.28
C VAL A 72 -11.56 2.33 3.71
N LEU A 73 -12.58 1.50 3.95
CA LEU A 73 -13.94 1.96 4.26
C LEU A 73 -14.28 1.95 5.76
N SER A 74 -13.41 1.41 6.61
CA SER A 74 -13.68 1.36 8.05
C SER A 74 -13.74 2.76 8.68
N ASP A 75 -14.53 2.89 9.74
CA ASP A 75 -14.66 4.15 10.50
C ASP A 75 -13.43 4.47 11.37
N SER A 76 -12.51 3.51 11.54
CA SER A 76 -11.24 3.69 12.24
C SER A 76 -10.04 3.54 11.30
N PRO A 77 -9.86 4.42 10.35
CA PRO A 77 -8.82 4.27 9.36
C PRO A 77 -7.50 4.83 9.85
N SER A 78 -6.45 4.07 9.65
CA SER A 78 -5.10 4.62 9.61
C SER A 78 -4.94 5.42 8.31
N ARG A 79 -5.52 6.62 8.26
CA ARG A 79 -5.49 7.47 7.06
C ARG A 79 -4.67 8.71 7.33
N ILE A 80 -3.83 9.05 6.38
CA ILE A 80 -3.15 10.34 6.34
C ILE A 80 -3.72 11.13 5.17
N LEU A 81 -4.28 12.30 5.44
CA LEU A 81 -4.67 13.25 4.42
C LEU A 81 -3.68 14.41 4.37
N ILE A 82 -3.04 14.58 3.24
CA ILE A 82 -2.12 15.69 3.01
C ILE A 82 -2.84 16.73 2.14
N GLN A 83 -3.07 17.93 2.69
CA GLN A 83 -3.61 19.05 1.93
C GLN A 83 -2.49 20.02 1.59
N VAL A 84 -2.27 20.23 0.30
CA VAL A 84 -1.25 21.14 -0.22
C VAL A 84 -1.92 22.28 -0.96
N ARG A 85 -1.44 23.50 -0.74
CA ARG A 85 -1.90 24.69 -1.47
C ARG A 85 -0.78 25.28 -2.29
N GLY A 86 -1.14 25.67 -3.50
CA GLY A 86 -0.27 26.53 -4.30
C GLY A 86 -0.24 27.96 -3.70
N GLU A 87 0.83 28.71 -4.02
CA GLU A 87 1.07 30.06 -3.55
C GLU A 87 -0.14 30.99 -3.81
N ARG A 88 -0.80 30.83 -4.93
CA ARG A 88 -2.00 31.62 -5.33
C ARG A 88 -3.19 31.45 -4.37
N TRP A 89 -3.23 30.37 -3.58
CA TRP A 89 -4.35 29.98 -2.76
C TRP A 89 -4.02 29.97 -1.25
N GLN A 90 -2.94 30.65 -0.85
CA GLN A 90 -2.49 30.65 0.56
C GLN A 90 -3.49 31.23 1.53
N ALA A 91 -4.34 32.14 1.07
CA ALA A 91 -5.37 32.79 1.91
C ALA A 91 -6.58 31.90 2.20
N ASP A 92 -6.78 30.81 1.44
CA ASP A 92 -7.95 29.98 1.62
C ASP A 92 -7.77 29.04 2.83
N PRO A 93 -8.77 28.87 3.69
CA PRO A 93 -8.69 27.95 4.82
C PRO A 93 -8.61 26.49 4.34
N PHE A 94 -7.84 25.62 5.01
CA PHE A 94 -7.91 24.19 4.77
C PHE A 94 -9.28 23.65 5.15
N ALA A 95 -9.82 22.71 4.37
CA ALA A 95 -11.06 22.05 4.73
C ALA A 95 -10.86 21.30 6.06
N ALA A 96 -11.65 21.65 7.06
CA ALA A 96 -11.68 20.89 8.31
C ALA A 96 -12.31 19.51 8.05
N ILE A 97 -11.68 18.47 8.58
CA ILE A 97 -12.18 17.09 8.50
C ILE A 97 -12.55 16.68 9.91
N GLU A 98 -13.81 16.35 10.11
CA GLU A 98 -14.32 15.90 11.40
C GLU A 98 -13.57 14.65 11.87
N GLY A 99 -13.14 14.63 13.14
CA GLY A 99 -12.39 13.53 13.72
C GLY A 99 -10.92 13.41 13.32
N ALA A 100 -10.42 14.31 12.47
CA ALA A 100 -9.01 14.29 12.08
C ALA A 100 -8.13 15.06 13.09
N THR A 101 -7.00 14.44 13.44
CA THR A 101 -5.94 15.14 14.18
C THR A 101 -5.11 15.95 13.20
N VAL A 102 -5.12 17.30 13.37
CA VAL A 102 -4.32 18.18 12.51
C VAL A 102 -2.88 18.19 12.98
N VAL A 103 -1.97 17.85 12.09
CA VAL A 103 -0.52 17.87 12.33
C VAL A 103 0.10 18.97 11.49
N THR A 104 0.77 19.92 12.16
CA THR A 104 1.36 21.09 11.50
C THR A 104 2.88 21.01 11.37
N SER A 105 3.51 20.03 12.01
CA SER A 105 4.96 19.80 11.92
C SER A 105 5.30 18.31 11.98
N VAL A 106 6.45 17.94 11.46
CA VAL A 106 6.95 16.55 11.49
C VAL A 106 7.22 16.11 12.94
N GLU A 107 7.76 16.99 13.77
CA GLU A 107 7.98 16.72 15.19
C GLU A 107 6.67 16.45 15.93
N GLY A 108 5.63 17.27 15.67
CA GLY A 108 4.30 17.07 16.22
C GLY A 108 3.68 15.72 15.78
N PHE A 109 3.91 15.32 14.53
CA PHE A 109 3.48 14.03 14.03
C PHE A 109 4.16 12.87 14.78
N HIS A 110 5.48 12.90 14.90
CA HIS A 110 6.23 11.87 15.63
C HIS A 110 5.85 11.78 17.12
N ALA A 111 5.51 12.91 17.74
CA ALA A 111 5.09 12.93 19.15
C ALA A 111 3.69 12.31 19.37
N THR A 112 2.83 12.34 18.37
CA THR A 112 1.44 11.84 18.46
C THR A 112 1.25 10.41 17.95
N MET A 113 2.15 9.92 17.11
CA MET A 113 2.07 8.56 16.56
C MET A 113 2.76 7.56 17.48
N PRO A 114 2.06 6.51 17.93
CA PRO A 114 2.73 5.41 18.61
C PRO A 114 3.73 4.77 17.63
N THR A 115 4.98 4.70 18.04
CA THR A 115 5.99 3.91 17.32
C THR A 115 5.56 2.45 17.35
N GLN A 116 5.18 1.90 16.21
CA GLN A 116 5.00 0.46 16.12
C GLN A 116 6.40 -0.19 16.17
N PRO A 117 6.62 -1.16 17.06
CA PRO A 117 7.86 -1.91 17.03
C PRO A 117 7.98 -2.61 15.67
N LEU A 118 9.12 -2.49 15.04
CA LEU A 118 9.47 -3.28 13.86
C LEU A 118 9.50 -4.75 14.31
N ASN A 119 8.53 -5.54 13.82
CA ASN A 119 8.50 -6.99 13.99
C ASN A 119 9.34 -7.65 12.89
#